data_78205a61e402dbc1294aa82e7b0cafdd
#
_entry.id   78205a61e402dbc1294aa82e7b0cafdd
#
_cell.length_a   1.000
_cell.length_b   1.000
_cell.length_c   1.000
_cell.angle_alpha   90.00
_cell.angle_beta   90.00
_cell.angle_gamma   90.00
#
_symmetry.space_group_name_H-M   'P 1'
#
loop_
_entity.id
_entity.type
_entity.pdbx_description
1 polymer ?
#
loop_
_entity_poly.entity_id
_entity_poly.type
_entity_poly.pdbx_seq_one_letter_code
_entity_poly.pdbx_strand_id
1 'polypeptide(L)'
;MPKWHRTEQMNGYAPDGAEIRVLVDRPQGATRVSLAEALVPVGQRTAKVYHQTVYEEIWYFVQGVGTVHLHDPAQADEEVFAVEPGDAVLLKPGHGFWVENTGPTALIFLCCGSPPWPGPEEAQPWPDANVRRAGC
;
A
#
# COMPACT_ATOMS: atom_id res chain seq x y z
N MET A 1 18.76 -9.80 -19.05
CA MET A 1 18.37 -8.38 -19.08
C MET A 1 17.58 -8.04 -17.83
N PRO A 2 17.97 -7.02 -17.02
CA PRO A 2 17.22 -6.66 -15.82
C PRO A 2 16.05 -5.72 -16.14
N LYS A 3 15.20 -6.12 -17.08
CA LYS A 3 14.05 -5.33 -17.53
C LYS A 3 12.83 -6.23 -17.65
N TRP A 4 11.73 -5.81 -17.04
CA TRP A 4 10.44 -6.51 -17.11
C TRP A 4 9.35 -5.53 -17.50
N HIS A 5 8.36 -6.03 -18.26
CA HIS A 5 7.18 -5.25 -18.60
C HIS A 5 6.01 -5.71 -17.76
N ARG A 6 5.11 -4.79 -17.40
CA ARG A 6 3.97 -5.10 -16.52
C ARG A 6 3.09 -6.27 -17.05
N THR A 7 3.01 -6.45 -18.35
CA THR A 7 2.20 -7.52 -18.95
C THR A 7 2.81 -8.91 -18.76
N GLU A 8 4.07 -9.00 -18.37
CA GLU A 8 4.74 -10.27 -18.09
C GLU A 8 4.45 -10.77 -16.67
N GLN A 9 3.84 -9.93 -15.83
CA GLN A 9 3.60 -10.22 -14.43
C GLN A 9 2.12 -10.53 -14.21
N MET A 10 1.86 -11.48 -13.32
CA MET A 10 0.49 -11.87 -12.99
C MET A 10 -0.12 -10.91 -11.98
N ASN A 11 -1.43 -10.71 -12.11
CA ASN A 11 -2.21 -9.97 -11.12
C ASN A 11 -2.47 -10.83 -9.88
N GLY A 12 -2.56 -10.19 -8.74
CA GLY A 12 -2.99 -10.79 -7.49
C GLY A 12 -3.65 -9.74 -6.62
N TYR A 13 -3.78 -10.04 -5.34
CA TYR A 13 -4.34 -9.11 -4.37
C TYR A 13 -3.37 -8.88 -3.24
N ALA A 14 -3.22 -7.62 -2.83
CA ALA A 14 -2.48 -7.26 -1.63
C ALA A 14 -3.29 -7.62 -0.38
N PRO A 15 -2.65 -7.74 0.81
CA PRO A 15 -3.36 -8.02 2.05
C PRO A 15 -4.47 -7.02 2.37
N ASP A 16 -4.38 -5.79 1.91
CA ASP A 16 -5.40 -4.75 2.10
C ASP A 16 -6.55 -4.82 1.08
N GLY A 17 -6.49 -5.75 0.12
CA GLY A 17 -7.53 -5.96 -0.89
C GLY A 17 -7.33 -5.22 -2.20
N ALA A 18 -6.29 -4.39 -2.33
CA ALA A 18 -5.97 -3.77 -3.62
C ALA A 18 -5.54 -4.84 -4.62
N GLU A 19 -5.88 -4.64 -5.89
CA GLU A 19 -5.32 -5.47 -6.95
C GLU A 19 -3.85 -5.08 -7.09
N ILE A 20 -2.97 -6.08 -7.14
CA ILE A 20 -1.53 -5.85 -7.14
C ILE A 20 -0.87 -6.58 -8.30
N ARG A 21 0.09 -5.93 -8.91
CA ARG A 21 0.96 -6.51 -9.92
C ARG A 21 2.39 -6.26 -9.49
N VAL A 22 3.08 -7.31 -9.05
CA VAL A 22 4.48 -7.20 -8.63
C VAL A 22 5.35 -7.09 -9.88
N LEU A 23 6.06 -5.99 -10.01
CA LEU A 23 6.88 -5.71 -11.19
C LEU A 23 8.30 -6.22 -11.00
N VAL A 24 8.94 -5.85 -9.89
CA VAL A 24 10.30 -6.29 -9.57
C VAL A 24 10.38 -6.61 -8.08
N ASP A 25 10.85 -7.81 -7.75
CA ASP A 25 11.00 -8.29 -6.38
C ASP A 25 12.12 -9.33 -6.35
N ARG A 26 12.25 -10.08 -5.26
CA ARG A 26 13.27 -11.12 -5.09
C ARG A 26 13.35 -12.12 -6.23
N PRO A 27 12.24 -12.63 -6.77
CA PRO A 27 12.31 -13.54 -7.92
C PRO A 27 13.02 -12.96 -9.13
N GLN A 28 13.00 -11.65 -9.31
CA GLN A 28 13.71 -10.97 -10.39
C GLN A 28 15.14 -10.56 -10.00
N GLY A 29 15.57 -10.86 -8.79
CA GLY A 29 16.93 -10.61 -8.32
C GLY A 29 17.10 -9.35 -7.47
N ALA A 30 16.02 -8.70 -7.08
CA ALA A 30 16.12 -7.53 -6.21
C ALA A 30 16.54 -7.94 -4.80
N THR A 31 17.45 -7.18 -4.20
CA THR A 31 17.98 -7.48 -2.87
C THR A 31 17.67 -6.41 -1.83
N ARG A 32 17.32 -5.19 -2.25
CA ARG A 32 17.13 -4.06 -1.33
C ARG A 32 15.82 -3.32 -1.53
N VAL A 33 15.14 -3.52 -2.66
CA VAL A 33 13.94 -2.78 -3.01
C VAL A 33 13.03 -3.65 -3.86
N SER A 34 11.72 -3.41 -3.78
CA SER A 34 10.74 -4.01 -4.67
C SER A 34 9.81 -2.94 -5.21
N LEU A 35 9.20 -3.23 -6.36
CA LEU A 35 8.26 -2.33 -7.03
C LEU A 35 7.03 -3.11 -7.45
N ALA A 36 5.86 -2.57 -7.13
CA ALA A 36 4.59 -3.13 -7.54
C ALA A 36 3.66 -2.02 -8.03
N GLU A 37 2.67 -2.41 -8.82
CA GLU A 37 1.59 -1.53 -9.25
C GLU A 37 0.32 -1.96 -8.53
N ALA A 38 -0.35 -1.01 -7.88
CA ALA A 38 -1.60 -1.26 -7.16
C ALA A 38 -2.76 -0.57 -7.89
N LEU A 39 -3.92 -1.21 -7.85
CA LEU A 39 -5.14 -0.69 -8.45
C LEU A 39 -6.31 -0.85 -7.47
N VAL A 40 -7.04 0.24 -7.26
CA VAL A 40 -8.29 0.24 -6.50
C VAL A 40 -9.42 0.60 -7.47
N PRO A 41 -10.37 -0.31 -7.70
CA PRO A 41 -11.48 -0.04 -8.61
C PRO A 41 -12.35 1.13 -8.16
N VAL A 42 -13.12 1.68 -9.09
CA VAL A 42 -14.09 2.75 -8.83
C VAL A 42 -15.03 2.35 -7.70
N GLY A 43 -15.24 3.25 -6.76
CA GLY A 43 -16.17 3.06 -5.64
C GLY A 43 -15.65 2.16 -4.53
N GLN A 44 -14.42 1.69 -4.62
CA GLN A 44 -13.84 0.77 -3.63
C GLN A 44 -12.76 1.45 -2.78
N ARG A 45 -12.39 0.75 -1.73
CA ARG A 45 -11.34 1.16 -0.80
C ARG A 45 -10.58 -0.06 -0.30
N THR A 46 -9.38 0.17 0.21
CA THR A 46 -8.59 -0.87 0.85
C THR A 46 -8.95 -1.02 2.32
N ALA A 47 -8.59 -2.14 2.93
CA ALA A 47 -8.70 -2.33 4.36
C ALA A 47 -7.60 -1.52 5.07
N LYS A 48 -7.88 -1.11 6.31
CA LYS A 48 -6.87 -0.44 7.13
C LYS A 48 -5.90 -1.47 7.68
N VAL A 49 -4.63 -1.32 7.31
CA VAL A 49 -3.54 -2.22 7.72
C VAL A 49 -2.32 -1.40 8.16
N TYR A 50 -1.31 -2.08 8.70
CA TYR A 50 -0.01 -1.47 8.99
C TYR A 50 1.10 -2.47 8.67
N HIS A 51 2.28 -1.97 8.35
CA HIS A 51 3.46 -2.79 8.13
C HIS A 51 4.14 -3.06 9.48
N GLN A 52 4.35 -4.34 9.81
CA GLN A 52 4.74 -4.72 11.17
C GLN A 52 6.24 -4.78 11.42
N THR A 53 7.07 -4.76 10.38
CA THR A 53 8.54 -4.81 10.53
C THR A 53 9.16 -3.47 10.15
N VAL A 54 10.43 -3.47 9.78
CA VAL A 54 11.14 -2.26 9.32
C VAL A 54 10.83 -1.89 7.86
N TYR A 55 9.97 -2.65 7.20
CA TYR A 55 9.58 -2.38 5.81
C TYR A 55 8.97 -0.99 5.68
N GLU A 56 9.53 -0.19 4.79
CA GLU A 56 9.05 1.15 4.49
C GLU A 56 8.64 1.22 3.02
N GLU A 57 7.55 1.92 2.74
CA GLU A 57 6.97 1.94 1.40
C GLU A 57 6.62 3.36 0.99
N ILE A 58 6.81 3.64 -0.29
CA ILE A 58 6.38 4.89 -0.92
C ILE A 58 5.34 4.55 -1.98
N TRP A 59 4.21 5.26 -1.96
CA TRP A 59 3.23 5.22 -3.04
C TRP A 59 3.41 6.42 -3.94
N TYR A 60 3.37 6.19 -5.25
CA TYR A 60 3.38 7.26 -6.25
C TYR A 60 2.16 7.10 -7.14
N PHE A 61 1.27 8.09 -7.13
CA PHE A 61 -0.01 8.02 -7.85
C PHE A 61 0.16 8.39 -9.31
N VAL A 62 -0.32 7.53 -10.21
CA VAL A 62 -0.15 7.70 -11.66
C VAL A 62 -1.47 7.87 -12.40
N GLN A 63 -2.59 7.43 -11.84
CA GLN A 63 -3.91 7.58 -12.46
C GLN A 63 -5.00 7.67 -11.40
N GLY A 64 -6.01 8.51 -11.67
CA GLY A 64 -7.18 8.63 -10.82
C GLY A 64 -6.97 9.56 -9.65
N VAL A 65 -8.02 9.73 -8.85
CA VAL A 65 -8.00 10.54 -7.64
C VAL A 65 -8.56 9.74 -6.48
N GLY A 66 -8.09 10.02 -5.29
CA GLY A 66 -8.52 9.29 -4.11
C GLY A 66 -8.28 10.05 -2.83
N THR A 67 -8.55 9.39 -1.71
CA THR A 67 -8.31 9.91 -0.37
C THR A 67 -7.47 8.90 0.40
N VAL A 68 -6.34 9.34 0.93
CA VAL A 68 -5.44 8.52 1.75
C VAL A 68 -5.66 8.87 3.22
N HIS A 69 -5.69 7.82 4.04
CA HIS A 69 -5.82 7.91 5.49
C HIS A 69 -4.56 7.30 6.11
N LEU A 70 -3.85 8.08 6.92
CA LEU A 70 -2.67 7.63 7.66
C LEU A 70 -2.94 7.74 9.15
N HIS A 71 -2.52 6.75 9.92
CA HIS A 71 -2.70 6.73 11.35
C HIS A 71 -1.38 6.48 12.07
N ASP A 72 -0.81 7.54 12.62
CA ASP A 72 0.30 7.44 13.55
C ASP A 72 -0.23 6.86 14.87
N PRO A 73 0.30 5.71 15.35
CA PRO A 73 -0.20 5.10 16.58
C PRO A 73 -0.05 5.99 17.82
N ALA A 74 0.78 7.03 17.77
CA ALA A 74 0.90 8.02 18.85
C ALA A 74 -0.20 9.08 18.83
N GLN A 75 -1.04 9.11 17.79
CA GLN A 75 -2.11 10.09 17.62
C GLN A 75 -3.48 9.44 17.71
N ALA A 76 -4.46 10.18 18.22
CA ALA A 76 -5.85 9.71 18.32
C ALA A 76 -6.52 9.67 16.95
N ASP A 77 -6.25 10.68 16.12
CA ASP A 77 -6.95 10.87 14.85
C ASP A 77 -6.08 10.50 13.66
N GLU A 78 -6.74 10.08 12.58
CA GLU A 78 -6.09 9.88 11.29
C GLU A 78 -5.76 11.22 10.65
N GLU A 79 -4.67 11.24 9.89
CA GLU A 79 -4.39 12.28 8.92
C GLU A 79 -5.02 11.86 7.59
N VAL A 80 -5.85 12.75 7.02
CA VAL A 80 -6.63 12.45 5.82
C VAL A 80 -6.35 13.50 4.76
N PHE A 81 -6.02 13.07 3.55
CA PHE A 81 -5.73 14.00 2.46
C PHE A 81 -6.07 13.41 1.09
N ALA A 82 -6.38 14.29 0.16
CA ALA A 82 -6.65 13.93 -1.23
C ALA A 82 -5.34 13.63 -1.96
N VAL A 83 -5.40 12.70 -2.92
CA VAL A 83 -4.29 12.38 -3.81
C VAL A 83 -4.72 12.42 -5.26
N GLU A 84 -3.80 12.79 -6.14
CA GLU A 84 -3.96 12.85 -7.59
C GLU A 84 -2.66 12.41 -8.26
N PRO A 85 -2.65 12.23 -9.59
CA PRO A 85 -1.41 11.87 -10.28
C PRO A 85 -0.28 12.85 -10.00
N GLY A 86 0.89 12.31 -9.66
CA GLY A 86 2.06 13.10 -9.27
C GLY A 86 2.28 13.20 -7.77
N ASP A 87 1.31 12.80 -6.94
CA ASP A 87 1.48 12.80 -5.50
C ASP A 87 2.27 11.58 -5.04
N ALA A 88 3.12 11.76 -4.04
CA ALA A 88 3.85 10.70 -3.38
C ALA A 88 3.51 10.66 -1.89
N VAL A 89 3.33 9.45 -1.35
CA VAL A 89 2.97 9.24 0.06
C VAL A 89 3.95 8.27 0.69
N LEU A 90 4.47 8.62 1.87
CA LEU A 90 5.36 7.76 2.64
C LEU A 90 4.57 6.98 3.68
N LEU A 91 4.69 5.65 3.63
CA LEU A 91 4.09 4.74 4.61
C LEU A 91 5.18 4.26 5.56
N LYS A 92 5.17 4.77 6.78
CA LYS A 92 6.16 4.42 7.80
C LYS A 92 5.81 3.10 8.49
N PRO A 93 6.81 2.31 8.90
CA PRO A 93 6.56 1.11 9.71
C PRO A 93 5.70 1.42 10.93
N GLY A 94 4.74 0.55 11.21
CA GLY A 94 3.86 0.67 12.37
C GLY A 94 2.69 1.65 12.23
N HIS A 95 2.67 2.46 11.18
CA HIS A 95 1.59 3.42 10.92
C HIS A 95 0.47 2.75 10.13
N GLY A 96 -0.77 2.96 10.55
CA GLY A 96 -1.94 2.47 9.83
C GLY A 96 -2.18 3.26 8.54
N PHE A 97 -2.69 2.60 7.52
CA PHE A 97 -3.01 3.27 6.26
C PHE A 97 -4.14 2.56 5.52
N TRP A 98 -4.89 3.33 4.75
CA TRP A 98 -5.87 2.84 3.79
C TRP A 98 -6.16 3.94 2.78
N VAL A 99 -6.75 3.55 1.65
CA VAL A 99 -7.02 4.48 0.56
C VAL A 99 -8.38 4.19 -0.05
N GLU A 100 -9.10 5.27 -0.41
CA GLU A 100 -10.39 5.20 -1.11
C GLU A 100 -10.23 5.76 -2.50
N ASN A 101 -10.82 5.07 -3.48
CA ASN A 101 -10.99 5.64 -4.81
C ASN A 101 -12.25 6.52 -4.80
N THR A 102 -12.05 7.82 -4.92
CA THR A 102 -13.13 8.81 -4.91
C THR A 102 -13.40 9.39 -6.30
N GLY A 103 -12.72 8.90 -7.31
CA GLY A 103 -12.83 9.40 -8.68
C GLY A 103 -13.65 8.49 -9.61
N PRO A 104 -13.78 8.91 -10.88
CA PRO A 104 -14.57 8.18 -11.87
C PRO A 104 -13.78 7.11 -12.62
N THR A 105 -12.50 6.96 -12.38
CA THR A 105 -11.64 5.94 -13.02
C THR A 105 -10.91 5.12 -11.96
N ALA A 106 -10.31 4.01 -12.38
CA ALA A 106 -9.47 3.23 -11.47
C ALA A 106 -8.36 4.09 -10.89
N LEU A 107 -8.09 3.92 -9.59
CA LEU A 107 -6.98 4.57 -8.90
C LEU A 107 -5.78 3.65 -9.00
N ILE A 108 -4.70 4.13 -9.62
CA ILE A 108 -3.48 3.35 -9.85
C ILE A 108 -2.30 4.08 -9.23
N PHE A 109 -1.51 3.34 -8.46
CA PHE A 109 -0.30 3.88 -7.84
C PHE A 109 0.79 2.82 -7.80
N LEU A 110 2.04 3.28 -7.81
CA LEU A 110 3.20 2.43 -7.69
C LEU A 110 3.55 2.31 -6.20
N CYS A 111 3.95 1.10 -5.80
CA CYS A 111 4.40 0.81 -4.45
C CYS A 111 5.88 0.46 -4.51
N CYS A 112 6.73 1.32 -3.96
CA CYS A 112 8.17 1.11 -3.89
C CYS A 112 8.53 0.83 -2.44
N GLY A 113 9.02 -0.36 -2.14
CA GLY A 113 9.30 -0.78 -0.77
C GLY A 113 10.71 -1.23 -0.54
N SER A 114 11.21 -1.04 0.67
CA SER A 114 12.54 -1.46 1.10
C SER A 114 12.50 -1.95 2.55
N PRO A 115 13.09 -3.12 2.84
CA PRO A 115 13.67 -4.11 1.93
C PRO A 115 12.64 -4.63 0.92
N PRO A 116 12.97 -5.57 0.02
CA PRO A 116 11.97 -6.13 -0.88
C PRO A 116 10.79 -6.69 -0.09
N TRP A 117 9.60 -6.68 -0.69
CA TRP A 117 8.36 -7.10 -0.01
C TRP A 117 8.56 -8.40 0.78
N PRO A 118 8.39 -8.38 2.11
CA PRO A 118 8.69 -9.56 2.94
C PRO A 118 7.65 -10.69 2.82
N GLY A 119 6.45 -10.40 2.33
CA GLY A 119 5.39 -11.37 2.21
C GLY A 119 4.07 -10.85 2.77
N PRO A 120 2.96 -11.61 2.59
CA PRO A 120 1.62 -11.15 3.01
C PRO A 120 1.50 -10.83 4.50
N GLU A 121 2.27 -11.49 5.34
CA GLU A 121 2.25 -11.30 6.79
C GLU A 121 2.75 -9.91 7.21
N GLU A 122 3.47 -9.20 6.32
CA GLU A 122 3.99 -7.87 6.63
C GLU A 122 2.87 -6.88 6.90
N ALA A 123 1.78 -6.95 6.15
CA ALA A 123 0.64 -6.07 6.34
C ALA A 123 -0.37 -6.74 7.27
N GLN A 124 -0.55 -6.18 8.46
CA GLN A 124 -1.45 -6.69 9.47
C GLN A 124 -2.67 -5.79 9.61
N PRO A 125 -3.86 -6.35 9.92
CA PRO A 125 -5.04 -5.54 10.17
C PRO A 125 -4.81 -4.57 11.32
N TRP A 126 -5.22 -3.33 11.13
CA TRP A 126 -5.16 -2.34 12.21
C TRP A 126 -6.16 -2.74 13.29
N PRO A 127 -5.75 -2.89 14.56
CA PRO A 127 -6.67 -3.29 15.61
C PRO A 127 -7.68 -2.18 15.89
N ASP A 128 -8.95 -2.54 16.05
CA ASP A 128 -9.93 -1.57 16.51
C ASP A 128 -9.74 -1.29 18.01
N ALA A 129 -10.43 -0.25 18.51
CA ALA A 129 -10.28 0.19 19.89
C ALA A 129 -10.67 -0.92 20.90
N ASN A 130 -11.65 -1.76 20.58
CA ASN A 130 -12.09 -2.82 21.46
C ASN A 130 -11.05 -3.93 21.55
N VAL A 131 -10.48 -4.32 20.42
CA VAL A 131 -9.41 -5.32 20.35
C VAL A 131 -8.20 -4.84 21.13
N ARG A 132 -7.81 -3.57 20.98
CA ARG A 132 -6.67 -2.99 21.70
C ARG A 132 -6.89 -3.00 23.21
N ARG A 133 -8.09 -2.67 23.67
CA ARG A 133 -8.43 -2.69 25.09
C ARG A 133 -8.38 -4.10 25.67
N ALA A 134 -8.83 -5.08 24.93
CA ALA A 134 -8.78 -6.48 25.34
C ALA A 134 -7.35 -7.02 25.37
N GLY A 135 -6.46 -6.51 24.52
CA GLY A 135 -5.06 -6.90 24.46
C GLY A 135 -4.16 -6.23 25.49
N CYS A 136 -4.66 -5.22 26.15
CA CYS A 136 -3.94 -4.54 27.23
C CYS A 136 -4.33 -5.12 28.60
#